data_6662c29b4fbf12f096e722ec2790b241
#
_entry.id   6662c29b4fbf12f096e722ec2790b241
#
_cell.length_a   1.000
_cell.length_b   1.000
_cell.length_c   1.000
_cell.angle_alpha   90.00
_cell.angle_beta   90.00
_cell.angle_gamma   90.00
#
_symmetry.space_group_name_H-M   'P 1'
#
loop_
_entity.id
_entity.type
_entity.pdbx_description
1 polymer ?
#
loop_
_entity_poly.entity_id
_entity_poly.type
_entity_poly.pdbx_seq_one_letter_code
_entity_poly.pdbx_strand_id
1 'polypeptide(L)'
;SLSLPFLGELPLSYKRGKGIFGWFHKQRDIRTIVVQEKNGNSINEAFRVLRTNLEFITGKEGKNKRIMFTSSNAGSGKTFISMNLATSFAIKDKKILVIDLDLRKASLSSFISTPPIGISDYLSGNIDDFENIIVKGKTHPNLDVIPVGTIPPNPTEILFSERLAQLLDSVQDRYDYIFVDCPPLEIVADASIINSHCDMTIFVIRSGHLDK
;
A
#
# COMPACT_ATOMS: atom_id res chain seq x y z
N SER A 1 -19.18 -18.23 13.80
CA SER A 1 -17.78 -17.79 13.77
C SER A 1 -17.49 -17.26 12.38
N LEU A 2 -17.24 -15.98 12.26
CA LEU A 2 -16.74 -15.39 11.01
C LEU A 2 -15.30 -15.88 10.82
N SER A 3 -15.10 -16.85 9.91
CA SER A 3 -13.76 -17.22 9.49
C SER A 3 -13.28 -16.19 8.46
N LEU A 4 -12.29 -15.40 8.82
CA LEU A 4 -11.64 -14.49 7.85
C LEU A 4 -10.76 -15.33 6.90
N PRO A 5 -10.79 -15.10 5.59
CA PRO A 5 -9.93 -15.81 4.66
C PRO A 5 -8.47 -15.44 4.91
N PHE A 6 -7.61 -16.45 4.96
CA PHE A 6 -6.17 -16.28 5.09
C PHE A 6 -5.55 -16.12 3.70
N LEU A 7 -4.95 -14.96 3.44
CA LEU A 7 -4.38 -14.65 2.13
C LEU A 7 -3.00 -15.28 1.93
N GLY A 8 -2.18 -15.39 2.97
CA GLY A 8 -0.86 -16.00 2.93
C GLY A 8 0.14 -15.38 3.91
N GLU A 9 1.35 -15.93 3.93
CA GLU A 9 2.44 -15.53 4.80
C GLU A 9 3.64 -15.03 4.00
N LEU A 10 4.34 -14.04 4.56
CA LEU A 10 5.61 -13.58 4.04
C LEU A 10 6.73 -13.98 4.99
N PRO A 11 7.81 -14.63 4.48
CA PRO A 11 8.92 -14.99 5.33
C PRO A 11 9.63 -13.73 5.84
N LEU A 12 9.89 -13.66 7.15
CA LEU A 12 10.79 -12.67 7.73
C LEU A 12 12.19 -12.95 7.20
N SER A 13 12.68 -12.16 6.26
CA SER A 13 14.04 -12.29 5.75
C SER A 13 15.05 -11.73 6.75
N TYR A 14 15.22 -12.43 7.87
CA TYR A 14 16.28 -12.15 8.84
C TYR A 14 17.57 -12.84 8.38
N LYS A 15 18.36 -12.20 7.54
CA LYS A 15 19.77 -12.62 7.39
C LYS A 15 20.52 -12.16 8.62
N ARG A 16 20.65 -13.04 9.60
CA ARG A 16 21.64 -12.93 10.66
C ARG A 16 23.01 -13.04 10.00
N GLY A 17 23.67 -11.92 9.75
CA GLY A 17 25.05 -11.90 9.28
C GLY A 17 25.95 -12.52 10.35
N LYS A 18 26.43 -13.75 10.12
CA LYS A 18 27.62 -14.25 10.81
C LYS A 18 28.82 -13.51 10.26
N GLY A 19 29.23 -12.44 10.92
CA GLY A 19 30.45 -11.71 10.64
C GLY A 19 31.12 -11.34 11.97
N ILE A 20 32.42 -11.63 12.08
CA ILE A 20 33.27 -11.52 13.27
C ILE A 20 33.54 -10.06 13.70
N PHE A 21 32.98 -9.08 13.02
CA PHE A 21 32.99 -7.66 13.40
C PHE A 21 31.57 -7.11 13.44
N GLY A 22 30.97 -7.19 14.62
CA GLY A 22 29.61 -6.75 14.89
C GLY A 22 29.46 -5.27 15.13
N TRP A 23 29.49 -4.40 14.11
CA TRP A 23 29.13 -2.98 14.34
C TRP A 23 28.47 -2.27 13.16
N PHE A 24 27.88 -2.99 12.21
CA PHE A 24 26.91 -2.37 11.29
C PHE A 24 25.72 -3.30 11.15
N HIS A 25 24.69 -3.10 11.98
CA HIS A 25 23.34 -3.58 11.69
C HIS A 25 22.84 -2.85 10.46
N LYS A 26 23.10 -3.40 9.28
CA LYS A 26 22.37 -2.98 8.09
C LYS A 26 20.96 -3.58 8.22
N GLN A 27 20.10 -2.88 8.98
CA GLN A 27 18.66 -3.10 8.94
C GLN A 27 18.30 -3.08 7.44
N ARG A 28 17.84 -4.21 6.89
CA ARG A 28 17.30 -4.20 5.52
C ARG A 28 16.21 -3.15 5.50
N ASP A 29 16.40 -2.18 4.64
CA ASP A 29 15.44 -1.10 4.49
C ASP A 29 14.12 -1.74 4.05
N ILE A 30 13.13 -1.77 4.95
CA ILE A 30 11.76 -2.23 4.67
C ILE A 30 11.05 -1.33 3.65
N ARG A 31 11.76 -0.33 3.14
CA ARG A 31 11.33 0.65 2.15
C ARG A 31 11.82 0.31 0.75
N THR A 32 12.03 -0.97 0.45
CA THR A 32 12.55 -1.42 -0.83
C THR A 32 11.59 -2.34 -1.54
N ILE A 33 11.46 -2.18 -2.85
CA ILE A 33 10.79 -3.16 -3.69
C ILE A 33 11.72 -4.36 -3.85
N VAL A 34 11.29 -5.52 -3.36
CA VAL A 34 12.05 -6.77 -3.39
C VAL A 34 11.54 -7.71 -4.48
N VAL A 35 10.33 -7.48 -4.99
CA VAL A 35 9.73 -8.27 -6.05
C VAL A 35 10.37 -7.91 -7.40
N GLN A 36 10.84 -8.92 -8.13
CA GLN A 36 11.52 -8.78 -9.41
C GLN A 36 11.04 -9.87 -10.39
N GLU A 37 10.97 -9.53 -11.65
CA GLU A 37 10.42 -10.39 -12.71
C GLU A 37 11.12 -11.76 -12.85
N LYS A 38 12.44 -11.80 -12.69
CA LYS A 38 13.27 -13.00 -12.91
C LYS A 38 13.92 -13.58 -11.65
N ASN A 39 13.38 -13.27 -10.47
CA ASN A 39 13.99 -13.71 -9.22
C ASN A 39 13.13 -14.79 -8.53
N GLY A 40 13.65 -16.02 -8.47
CA GLY A 40 12.99 -17.19 -7.85
C GLY A 40 13.25 -17.34 -6.35
N ASN A 41 13.60 -16.28 -5.63
CA ASN A 41 13.79 -16.36 -4.18
C ASN A 41 12.45 -16.51 -3.44
N SER A 42 12.52 -17.00 -2.20
CA SER A 42 11.33 -17.31 -1.37
C SER A 42 10.36 -16.14 -1.18
N ILE A 43 10.87 -14.90 -1.14
CA ILE A 43 10.01 -13.73 -0.96
C ILE A 43 9.24 -13.37 -2.23
N ASN A 44 9.84 -13.53 -3.41
CA ASN A 44 9.15 -13.37 -4.70
C ASN A 44 8.04 -14.40 -4.86
N GLU A 45 8.35 -15.66 -4.47
CA GLU A 45 7.37 -16.74 -4.51
C GLU A 45 6.19 -16.44 -3.57
N ALA A 46 6.45 -15.97 -2.36
CA ALA A 46 5.41 -15.62 -1.41
C ALA A 46 4.50 -14.48 -1.95
N PHE A 47 5.06 -13.44 -2.57
CA PHE A 47 4.25 -12.40 -3.21
C PHE A 47 3.47 -12.91 -4.43
N ARG A 48 4.00 -13.89 -5.18
CA ARG A 48 3.28 -14.55 -6.27
C ARG A 48 2.06 -15.32 -5.74
N VAL A 49 2.23 -16.05 -4.64
CA VAL A 49 1.12 -16.76 -3.97
C VAL A 49 0.07 -15.77 -3.47
N LEU A 50 0.49 -14.69 -2.78
CA LEU A 50 -0.44 -13.65 -2.31
C LEU A 50 -1.24 -13.04 -3.45
N ARG A 51 -0.59 -12.72 -4.57
CA ARG A 51 -1.26 -12.20 -5.77
C ARG A 51 -2.29 -13.19 -6.29
N THR A 52 -1.91 -14.47 -6.48
CA THR A 52 -2.82 -15.49 -7.01
C THR A 52 -4.03 -15.70 -6.11
N ASN A 53 -3.83 -15.71 -4.78
CA ASN A 53 -4.92 -15.83 -3.82
C ASN A 53 -5.84 -14.60 -3.85
N LEU A 54 -5.26 -13.40 -3.98
CA LEU A 54 -6.05 -12.18 -4.09
C LEU A 54 -6.86 -12.14 -5.39
N GLU A 55 -6.28 -12.53 -6.53
CA GLU A 55 -6.98 -12.67 -7.80
C GLU A 55 -8.14 -13.67 -7.71
N PHE A 56 -7.94 -14.77 -6.99
CA PHE A 56 -8.99 -15.77 -6.76
C PHE A 56 -10.15 -15.20 -5.92
N ILE A 57 -9.84 -14.52 -4.83
CA ILE A 57 -10.85 -13.93 -3.93
C ILE A 57 -11.62 -12.81 -4.62
N THR A 58 -10.95 -11.97 -5.40
CA THR A 58 -11.57 -10.83 -6.09
C THR A 58 -12.33 -11.24 -7.35
N GLY A 59 -12.15 -12.47 -7.85
CA GLY A 59 -12.81 -13.00 -9.05
C GLY A 59 -12.30 -12.38 -10.36
N LYS A 60 -12.57 -13.07 -11.49
CA LYS A 60 -12.15 -12.62 -12.82
C LYS A 60 -12.94 -11.42 -13.35
N GLU A 61 -14.16 -11.23 -12.89
CA GLU A 61 -15.09 -10.19 -13.36
C GLU A 61 -15.24 -9.01 -12.39
N GLY A 62 -14.39 -8.92 -11.38
CA GLY A 62 -14.47 -7.88 -10.38
C GLY A 62 -14.29 -6.50 -11.00
N LYS A 63 -15.37 -5.72 -11.05
CA LYS A 63 -15.28 -4.28 -11.30
C LYS A 63 -14.56 -3.66 -10.10
N ASN A 64 -13.57 -2.83 -10.39
CA ASN A 64 -13.01 -1.83 -9.48
C ASN A 64 -12.62 -2.36 -8.11
N LYS A 65 -11.43 -2.92 -8.06
CA LYS A 65 -10.93 -3.56 -6.85
C LYS A 65 -10.18 -2.53 -6.03
N ARG A 66 -10.91 -1.78 -5.22
CA ARG A 66 -10.37 -0.85 -4.22
C ARG A 66 -10.04 -1.63 -2.96
N ILE A 67 -8.76 -1.86 -2.70
CA ILE A 67 -8.30 -2.73 -1.62
C ILE A 67 -7.53 -1.92 -0.60
N MET A 68 -8.06 -1.85 0.61
CA MET A 68 -7.45 -1.20 1.75
C MET A 68 -6.43 -2.11 2.42
N PHE A 69 -5.25 -1.57 2.74
CA PHE A 69 -4.23 -2.24 3.56
C PHE A 69 -4.14 -1.55 4.91
N THR A 70 -4.41 -2.28 5.97
CA THR A 70 -4.31 -1.79 7.35
C THR A 70 -3.67 -2.81 8.28
N SER A 71 -3.44 -2.46 9.54
CA SER A 71 -2.86 -3.33 10.57
C SER A 71 -3.33 -2.91 11.96
N SER A 72 -3.09 -3.73 12.99
CA SER A 72 -3.30 -3.31 14.38
C SER A 72 -2.42 -2.12 14.73
N ASN A 73 -1.12 -2.23 14.50
CA ASN A 73 -0.11 -1.32 15.01
C ASN A 73 0.74 -0.72 13.88
N ALA A 74 1.34 0.42 14.16
CA ALA A 74 2.34 1.04 13.28
C ALA A 74 3.57 0.12 13.11
N GLY A 75 4.19 0.15 11.92
CA GLY A 75 5.41 -0.64 11.67
C GLY A 75 5.16 -2.13 11.36
N SER A 76 3.92 -2.57 11.17
CA SER A 76 3.58 -3.94 10.80
C SER A 76 3.97 -4.33 9.37
N GLY A 77 4.39 -3.37 8.54
CA GLY A 77 4.84 -3.63 7.16
C GLY A 77 3.78 -3.42 6.08
N LYS A 78 2.67 -2.73 6.37
CA LYS A 78 1.58 -2.47 5.41
C LYS A 78 2.09 -1.93 4.07
N THR A 79 2.79 -0.80 4.10
CA THR A 79 3.34 -0.12 2.93
C THR A 79 4.32 -1.00 2.15
N PHE A 80 5.13 -1.80 2.84
CA PHE A 80 6.02 -2.78 2.20
C PHE A 80 5.21 -3.84 1.46
N ILE A 81 4.14 -4.36 2.08
CA ILE A 81 3.30 -5.40 1.48
C ILE A 81 2.49 -4.82 0.32
N SER A 82 1.85 -3.67 0.48
CA SER A 82 1.04 -3.04 -0.57
C SER A 82 1.88 -2.74 -1.81
N MET A 83 3.06 -2.13 -1.66
CA MET A 83 3.94 -1.79 -2.77
C MET A 83 4.53 -3.00 -3.48
N ASN A 84 4.99 -4.01 -2.74
CA ASN A 84 5.55 -5.22 -3.35
C ASN A 84 4.46 -6.09 -4.00
N LEU A 85 3.27 -6.18 -3.40
CA LEU A 85 2.15 -6.86 -4.02
C LEU A 85 1.68 -6.12 -5.29
N ALA A 86 1.59 -4.79 -5.26
CA ALA A 86 1.30 -3.97 -6.44
C ALA A 86 2.33 -4.21 -7.56
N THR A 87 3.62 -4.27 -7.22
CA THR A 87 4.68 -4.61 -8.19
C THR A 87 4.50 -6.02 -8.76
N SER A 88 4.10 -7.00 -7.93
CA SER A 88 3.82 -8.37 -8.39
C SER A 88 2.66 -8.44 -9.40
N PHE A 89 1.65 -7.60 -9.23
CA PHE A 89 0.55 -7.45 -10.21
C PHE A 89 1.01 -6.72 -11.48
N ALA A 90 1.77 -5.64 -11.33
CA ALA A 90 2.27 -4.83 -12.45
C ALA A 90 3.16 -5.64 -13.41
N ILE A 91 4.01 -6.53 -12.88
CA ILE A 91 4.81 -7.50 -13.65
C ILE A 91 3.94 -8.46 -14.49
N LYS A 92 2.67 -8.65 -14.12
CA LYS A 92 1.68 -9.46 -14.85
C LYS A 92 0.72 -8.61 -15.68
N ASP A 93 1.21 -7.48 -16.16
CA ASP A 93 0.52 -6.55 -17.05
C ASP A 93 -0.78 -5.99 -16.49
N LYS A 94 -0.98 -6.03 -15.15
CA LYS A 94 -2.07 -5.35 -14.48
C LYS A 94 -1.71 -3.90 -14.22
N LYS A 95 -2.62 -2.99 -14.51
CA LYS A 95 -2.48 -1.55 -14.18
C LYS A 95 -2.90 -1.33 -12.74
N ILE A 96 -1.97 -0.86 -11.93
CA ILE A 96 -2.16 -0.67 -10.48
C ILE A 96 -1.95 0.80 -10.11
N LEU A 97 -2.85 1.32 -9.28
CA LEU A 97 -2.66 2.57 -8.57
C LEU A 97 -2.47 2.27 -7.09
N VAL A 98 -1.43 2.81 -6.47
CA VAL A 98 -1.26 2.79 -5.00
C VAL A 98 -1.44 4.19 -4.46
N ILE A 99 -2.34 4.37 -3.50
CA ILE A 99 -2.64 5.67 -2.86
C ILE A 99 -2.22 5.61 -1.39
N ASP A 100 -1.40 6.57 -0.95
CA ASP A 100 -1.02 6.72 0.46
C ASP A 100 -2.05 7.58 1.20
N LEU A 101 -2.90 6.95 2.00
CA LEU A 101 -3.83 7.64 2.90
C LEU A 101 -3.40 7.59 4.38
N ASP A 102 -2.16 7.11 4.67
CA ASP A 102 -1.55 7.34 5.99
C ASP A 102 -0.97 8.78 6.04
N LEU A 103 -1.87 9.76 6.06
CA LEU A 103 -1.54 11.20 5.98
C LEU A 103 -0.65 11.69 7.13
N ARG A 104 -0.43 10.84 8.15
CA ARG A 104 0.40 11.17 9.31
C ARG A 104 1.86 10.77 9.13
N LYS A 105 2.13 9.74 8.31
CA LYS A 105 3.48 9.16 8.17
C LYS A 105 4.09 9.28 6.80
N ALA A 106 3.29 9.44 5.74
CA ALA A 106 3.74 9.54 4.36
C ALA A 106 4.76 8.44 3.98
N SER A 107 4.45 7.19 4.33
CA SER A 107 5.40 6.07 4.24
C SER A 107 5.75 5.66 2.81
N LEU A 108 4.84 5.85 1.85
CA LEU A 108 5.05 5.55 0.43
C LEU A 108 6.11 6.43 -0.22
N SER A 109 6.32 7.64 0.29
CA SER A 109 7.32 8.56 -0.24
C SER A 109 8.73 7.99 -0.25
N SER A 110 9.02 7.02 0.61
CA SER A 110 10.32 6.36 0.67
C SER A 110 10.57 5.36 -0.47
N PHE A 111 9.52 4.92 -1.18
CA PHE A 111 9.60 4.00 -2.32
C PHE A 111 9.73 4.71 -3.66
N ILE A 112 9.39 5.99 -3.69
CA ILE A 112 9.45 6.83 -4.88
C ILE A 112 10.20 8.13 -4.56
N SER A 113 10.84 8.72 -5.56
CA SER A 113 11.35 10.10 -5.41
C SER A 113 10.14 11.02 -5.33
N THR A 114 9.87 11.55 -4.15
CA THR A 114 8.60 12.21 -3.83
C THR A 114 8.52 13.59 -4.45
N PRO A 115 7.48 13.91 -5.23
CA PRO A 115 7.12 15.28 -5.49
C PRO A 115 6.66 15.94 -4.17
N PRO A 116 6.81 17.28 -4.03
CA PRO A 116 6.38 17.98 -2.82
C PRO A 116 4.86 18.03 -2.65
N ILE A 117 4.09 17.56 -3.63
CA ILE A 117 2.63 17.57 -3.69
C ILE A 117 2.06 16.16 -3.75
N GLY A 118 0.87 15.94 -3.21
CA GLY A 118 0.22 14.64 -3.19
C GLY A 118 -1.27 14.73 -2.83
N ILE A 119 -1.80 13.61 -2.32
CA ILE A 119 -3.23 13.46 -2.04
C ILE A 119 -3.74 14.51 -1.04
N SER A 120 -2.96 14.87 -0.02
CA SER A 120 -3.37 15.85 0.98
C SER A 120 -3.57 17.24 0.37
N ASP A 121 -2.72 17.62 -0.58
CA ASP A 121 -2.81 18.91 -1.28
C ASP A 121 -4.07 18.96 -2.15
N TYR A 122 -4.42 17.84 -2.79
CA TYR A 122 -5.66 17.73 -3.55
C TYR A 122 -6.90 17.73 -2.63
N LEU A 123 -6.92 16.91 -1.58
CA LEU A 123 -8.06 16.84 -0.66
C LEU A 123 -8.32 18.15 0.07
N SER A 124 -7.27 18.93 0.36
CA SER A 124 -7.37 20.26 0.98
C SER A 124 -7.78 21.36 -0.01
N GLY A 125 -7.91 21.05 -1.31
CA GLY A 125 -8.25 22.05 -2.33
C GLY A 125 -7.11 22.97 -2.77
N ASN A 126 -5.88 22.67 -2.37
CA ASN A 126 -4.69 23.41 -2.82
C ASN A 126 -4.33 23.09 -4.28
N ILE A 127 -4.76 21.93 -4.75
CA ILE A 127 -4.61 21.46 -6.13
C ILE A 127 -5.98 21.00 -6.63
N ASP A 128 -6.41 21.49 -7.78
CA ASP A 128 -7.71 21.14 -8.34
C ASP A 128 -7.65 19.91 -9.23
N ASP A 129 -6.56 19.75 -9.98
CA ASP A 129 -6.40 18.63 -10.91
C ASP A 129 -5.58 17.51 -10.28
N PHE A 130 -6.25 16.38 -10.01
CA PHE A 130 -5.62 15.19 -9.43
C PHE A 130 -4.57 14.54 -10.34
N GLU A 131 -4.56 14.81 -11.64
CA GLU A 131 -3.52 14.31 -12.54
C GLU A 131 -2.12 14.79 -12.11
N ASN A 132 -2.03 15.95 -11.51
CA ASN A 132 -0.77 16.55 -11.07
C ASN A 132 -0.14 15.84 -9.85
N ILE A 133 -0.91 15.04 -9.12
CA ILE A 133 -0.42 14.30 -7.94
C ILE A 133 -0.13 12.82 -8.24
N ILE A 134 -0.38 12.34 -9.46
CA ILE A 134 -0.09 10.96 -9.86
C ILE A 134 1.36 10.84 -10.33
N VAL A 135 2.15 10.07 -9.61
CA VAL A 135 3.52 9.69 -10.00
C VAL A 135 3.47 8.46 -10.88
N LYS A 136 3.64 8.65 -12.19
CA LYS A 136 3.46 7.58 -13.20
C LYS A 136 4.73 6.77 -13.40
N GLY A 137 4.59 5.44 -13.40
CA GLY A 137 5.56 4.47 -13.89
C GLY A 137 6.95 4.51 -13.24
N LYS A 138 7.12 5.10 -12.05
CA LYS A 138 8.44 5.32 -11.44
C LYS A 138 9.15 4.02 -11.04
N THR A 139 8.41 3.06 -10.53
CA THR A 139 8.90 1.74 -10.10
C THR A 139 8.66 0.66 -11.14
N HIS A 140 7.56 0.73 -11.87
CA HIS A 140 7.20 -0.16 -12.97
C HIS A 140 6.22 0.57 -13.90
N PRO A 141 6.29 0.39 -15.25
CA PRO A 141 5.41 1.10 -16.19
C PRO A 141 3.91 0.96 -15.92
N ASN A 142 3.49 -0.16 -15.33
CA ASN A 142 2.09 -0.46 -14.98
C ASN A 142 1.74 -0.11 -13.52
N LEU A 143 2.60 0.60 -12.80
CA LEU A 143 2.40 0.96 -11.40
C LEU A 143 2.53 2.47 -11.21
N ASP A 144 1.41 3.12 -10.93
CA ASP A 144 1.33 4.51 -10.57
C ASP A 144 1.12 4.67 -9.06
N VAL A 145 1.56 5.78 -8.51
CA VAL A 145 1.49 6.06 -7.06
C VAL A 145 0.98 7.47 -6.82
N ILE A 146 0.09 7.64 -5.86
CA ILE A 146 -0.28 8.93 -5.29
C ILE A 146 0.30 9.01 -3.87
N PRO A 147 1.36 9.81 -3.65
CA PRO A 147 1.94 10.01 -2.31
C PRO A 147 1.08 10.94 -1.47
N VAL A 148 1.40 11.06 -0.17
CA VAL A 148 0.73 12.00 0.73
C VAL A 148 0.93 13.45 0.28
N GLY A 149 2.14 13.83 -0.15
CA GLY A 149 2.50 15.23 -0.36
C GLY A 149 2.79 15.93 0.96
N THR A 150 2.26 17.13 1.14
CA THR A 150 2.38 17.91 2.38
C THR A 150 1.59 17.22 3.52
N ILE A 151 2.26 16.97 4.66
CA ILE A 151 1.57 16.41 5.83
C ILE A 151 0.61 17.46 6.40
N PRO A 152 -0.71 17.19 6.41
CA PRO A 152 -1.68 18.16 6.86
C PRO A 152 -1.76 18.23 8.40
N PRO A 153 -2.15 19.39 8.97
CA PRO A 153 -2.35 19.51 10.42
C PRO A 153 -3.62 18.79 10.92
N ASN A 154 -4.60 18.56 10.03
CA ASN A 154 -5.91 17.99 10.32
C ASN A 154 -6.25 16.80 9.41
N PRO A 155 -5.48 15.68 9.46
CA PRO A 155 -5.60 14.58 8.52
C PRO A 155 -7.00 13.96 8.47
N THR A 156 -7.65 13.75 9.61
CA THR A 156 -8.99 13.16 9.65
C THR A 156 -10.02 14.01 8.93
N GLU A 157 -9.99 15.33 9.11
CA GLU A 157 -10.96 16.23 8.49
C GLU A 157 -10.88 16.21 6.96
N ILE A 158 -9.69 16.22 6.41
CA ILE A 158 -9.52 16.23 4.95
C ILE A 158 -9.90 14.89 4.29
N LEU A 159 -9.85 13.77 5.04
CA LEU A 159 -10.34 12.48 4.56
C LEU A 159 -11.87 12.45 4.39
N PHE A 160 -12.61 13.27 5.13
CA PHE A 160 -14.06 13.45 4.96
C PHE A 160 -14.44 14.24 3.70
N SER A 161 -13.46 14.80 3.00
CA SER A 161 -13.72 15.56 1.77
C SER A 161 -14.37 14.69 0.69
N GLU A 162 -15.41 15.19 0.05
CA GLU A 162 -16.02 14.57 -1.13
C GLU A 162 -15.01 14.35 -2.27
N ARG A 163 -13.91 15.11 -2.27
CA ARG A 163 -12.84 14.99 -3.26
C ARG A 163 -12.16 13.62 -3.26
N LEU A 164 -12.15 12.90 -2.12
CA LEU A 164 -11.64 11.53 -2.06
C LEU A 164 -12.51 10.59 -2.89
N ALA A 165 -13.83 10.64 -2.73
CA ALA A 165 -14.76 9.85 -3.54
C ALA A 165 -14.65 10.21 -5.02
N GLN A 166 -14.63 11.51 -5.35
CA GLN A 166 -14.49 12.01 -6.73
C GLN A 166 -13.21 11.51 -7.39
N LEU A 167 -12.06 11.53 -6.69
CA LEU A 167 -10.80 11.01 -7.20
C LEU A 167 -10.90 9.51 -7.45
N LEU A 168 -11.37 8.73 -6.47
CA LEU A 168 -11.48 7.27 -6.59
C LEU A 168 -12.40 6.86 -7.75
N ASP A 169 -13.52 7.57 -7.95
CA ASP A 169 -14.45 7.32 -9.05
C ASP A 169 -13.86 7.71 -10.41
N SER A 170 -13.08 8.79 -10.46
CA SER A 170 -12.44 9.26 -11.69
C SER A 170 -11.33 8.34 -12.19
N VAL A 171 -10.64 7.63 -11.29
CA VAL A 171 -9.52 6.76 -11.65
C VAL A 171 -9.91 5.28 -11.79
N GLN A 172 -11.07 4.87 -11.30
CA GLN A 172 -11.45 3.46 -11.19
C GLN A 172 -11.37 2.67 -12.50
N ASP A 173 -11.79 3.25 -13.62
CA ASP A 173 -11.82 2.57 -14.93
C ASP A 173 -10.42 2.53 -15.62
N ARG A 174 -9.43 3.19 -15.04
CA ARG A 174 -8.07 3.30 -15.57
C ARG A 174 -7.14 2.20 -15.05
N TYR A 175 -7.50 1.60 -13.90
CA TYR A 175 -6.67 0.62 -13.20
C TYR A 175 -7.43 -0.68 -12.94
N ASP A 176 -6.72 -1.81 -13.02
CA ASP A 176 -7.27 -3.12 -12.65
C ASP A 176 -7.47 -3.21 -11.12
N TYR A 177 -6.58 -2.58 -10.35
CA TYR A 177 -6.64 -2.51 -8.89
C TYR A 177 -6.21 -1.14 -8.38
N ILE A 178 -6.87 -0.68 -7.33
CA ILE A 178 -6.48 0.50 -6.56
C ILE A 178 -6.16 0.03 -5.15
N PHE A 179 -4.89 0.07 -4.77
CA PHE A 179 -4.43 -0.26 -3.44
C PHE A 179 -4.35 0.99 -2.59
N VAL A 180 -4.95 0.96 -1.41
CA VAL A 180 -5.03 2.10 -0.50
C VAL A 180 -4.25 1.76 0.77
N ASP A 181 -3.09 2.38 0.96
CA ASP A 181 -2.27 2.22 2.16
C ASP A 181 -2.80 3.13 3.27
N CYS A 182 -3.29 2.54 4.36
CA CYS A 182 -4.03 3.24 5.40
C CYS A 182 -3.25 3.28 6.72
N PRO A 183 -3.57 4.23 7.62
CA PRO A 183 -3.04 4.18 8.98
C PRO A 183 -3.47 2.89 9.69
N PRO A 184 -2.78 2.52 10.80
CA PRO A 184 -3.20 1.39 11.62
C PRO A 184 -4.58 1.65 12.25
N LEU A 185 -5.30 0.56 12.60
CA LEU A 185 -6.65 0.64 13.20
C LEU A 185 -6.69 1.35 14.56
N GLU A 186 -5.55 1.60 15.21
CA GLU A 186 -5.48 2.48 16.39
C GLU A 186 -6.08 3.87 16.09
N ILE A 187 -6.07 4.29 14.83
CA ILE A 187 -6.71 5.52 14.35
C ILE A 187 -8.05 5.16 13.70
N VAL A 188 -9.01 4.77 14.53
CA VAL A 188 -10.30 4.18 14.11
C VAL A 188 -11.07 5.10 13.16
N ALA A 189 -11.06 6.40 13.38
CA ALA A 189 -11.82 7.36 12.55
C ALA A 189 -11.31 7.36 11.11
N ASP A 190 -9.99 7.51 10.90
CA ASP A 190 -9.40 7.54 9.56
C ASP A 190 -9.65 6.21 8.81
N ALA A 191 -9.40 5.07 9.49
CA ALA A 191 -9.61 3.75 8.92
C ALA A 191 -11.08 3.50 8.52
N SER A 192 -12.03 3.96 9.34
CA SER A 192 -13.46 3.80 9.06
C SER A 192 -13.92 4.59 7.84
N ILE A 193 -13.44 5.83 7.70
CA ILE A 193 -13.72 6.68 6.54
C ILE A 193 -13.20 6.02 5.27
N ILE A 194 -11.92 5.62 5.27
CA ILE A 194 -11.29 5.02 4.11
C ILE A 194 -11.97 3.70 3.73
N ASN A 195 -12.32 2.87 4.71
CA ASN A 195 -12.98 1.59 4.48
C ASN A 195 -14.34 1.74 3.75
N SER A 196 -15.06 2.84 3.99
CA SER A 196 -16.34 3.09 3.29
C SER A 196 -16.19 3.29 1.78
N HIS A 197 -14.97 3.57 1.29
CA HIS A 197 -14.65 3.73 -0.12
C HIS A 197 -13.96 2.51 -0.74
N CYS A 198 -13.75 1.42 0.02
CA CYS A 198 -13.03 0.24 -0.42
C CYS A 198 -13.95 -0.99 -0.48
N ASP A 199 -13.66 -1.89 -1.43
CA ASP A 199 -14.43 -3.12 -1.64
C ASP A 199 -13.94 -4.26 -0.73
N MET A 200 -12.66 -4.18 -0.32
CA MET A 200 -11.99 -5.21 0.48
C MET A 200 -10.92 -4.59 1.39
N THR A 201 -10.70 -5.24 2.53
CA THR A 201 -9.61 -4.89 3.45
C THR A 201 -8.65 -6.07 3.63
N ILE A 202 -7.37 -5.81 3.41
CA ILE A 202 -6.27 -6.70 3.79
C ILE A 202 -5.71 -6.24 5.12
N PHE A 203 -5.82 -7.11 6.11
CA PHE A 203 -5.30 -6.86 7.45
C PHE A 203 -3.92 -7.48 7.61
N VAL A 204 -2.91 -6.65 7.85
CA VAL A 204 -1.52 -7.07 7.99
C VAL A 204 -1.19 -7.32 9.44
N ILE A 205 -0.75 -8.55 9.75
CA ILE A 205 -0.31 -8.96 11.08
C ILE A 205 1.17 -9.27 11.02
N ARG A 206 1.95 -8.64 11.90
CA ARG A 206 3.37 -8.97 12.07
C ARG A 206 3.54 -9.92 13.26
N SER A 207 4.07 -11.12 12.98
CA SER A 207 4.38 -12.08 14.02
C SER A 207 5.41 -11.51 15.03
N GLY A 208 5.16 -11.71 16.33
CA GLY A 208 6.02 -11.21 17.40
C GLY A 208 5.79 -9.75 17.82
N HIS A 209 4.80 -9.06 17.26
CA HIS A 209 4.41 -7.70 17.63
C HIS A 209 2.98 -7.58 18.18
N LEU A 210 2.30 -8.67 18.40
CA LEU A 210 1.05 -8.67 19.16
C LEU A 210 1.44 -8.67 20.64
N ASP A 211 1.30 -7.54 21.30
CA ASP A 211 1.34 -7.49 22.77
C ASP A 211 0.23 -8.39 23.29
N LYS A 212 0.60 -9.19 24.30
CA LYS A 212 -0.29 -10.14 24.97
C LYS A 212 -1.30 -9.40 25.81
#